data_e0f543c308e06a66bc40c2223fb7569c
#
_entry.id   e0f543c308e06a66bc40c2223fb7569c
#
_cell.length_a   1.000
_cell.length_b   1.000
_cell.length_c   1.000
_cell.angle_alpha   90.00
_cell.angle_beta   90.00
_cell.angle_gamma   90.00
#
_symmetry.space_group_name_H-M   'P 1'
#
loop_
_entity.id
_entity.type
_entity.pdbx_description
1 polymer ?
#
loop_
_entity_poly.entity_id
_entity_poly.type
_entity_poly.pdbx_seq_one_letter_code
_entity_poly.pdbx_strand_id
1 'polypeptide(L)'
;MKHVWKLLMVVSALLLIAGCGNDSGKAETKEKDGTVTFYIVRHGKTMLNTTDRVQGWSDAVLTPDGEKIVTSAGKGLKDVKFAAAYSSDSGRAIQTANLILKESDTSSKTKLQTDSRFREFNFGSYEGDLNETMGNDVAKSHGTTLEKMYAEGVSPKDIADGVAALDKKRVKKGENWPAEDYATIQARLKEGINEVAKKESKNGDCNVLLVSHGLSIGALLDTIKPGYKLPPEGIKNASVTKITYKDGKFTIKDVNDMSYVENGAK
;
A
#
# COMPACT_ATOMS: atom_id res chain seq x y z
N MET A 1 42.64 57.98 17.39
CA MET A 1 42.50 58.70 18.67
C MET A 1 41.69 57.75 19.57
N LYS A 2 42.39 57.01 20.49
CA LYS A 2 42.45 57.26 21.93
C LYS A 2 41.04 57.24 22.55
N HIS A 3 40.62 56.34 23.47
CA HIS A 3 41.11 55.84 24.75
C HIS A 3 40.24 54.61 25.16
N VAL A 4 40.72 53.48 25.63
CA VAL A 4 41.41 53.07 26.87
C VAL A 4 40.53 53.13 28.16
N TRP A 5 40.42 51.95 28.81
CA TRP A 5 40.20 51.63 30.23
C TRP A 5 38.77 51.67 30.79
N LYS A 6 38.31 50.70 31.56
CA LYS A 6 38.85 50.15 32.82
C LYS A 6 38.31 48.80 33.20
N LEU A 7 39.20 47.99 33.68
CA LEU A 7 39.03 46.79 34.50
C LEU A 7 38.34 47.11 35.84
N LEU A 8 37.45 46.25 36.29
CA LEU A 8 37.10 46.08 37.69
C LEU A 8 36.82 44.59 37.99
N MET A 9 37.84 44.02 38.69
CA MET A 9 37.70 42.73 39.40
C MET A 9 36.86 42.96 40.66
N VAL A 10 35.92 42.08 40.92
CA VAL A 10 35.41 41.82 42.27
C VAL A 10 35.41 40.33 42.52
N VAL A 11 36.35 39.95 43.41
CA VAL A 11 36.40 38.62 44.01
C VAL A 11 35.42 38.65 45.20
N SER A 12 34.56 37.70 45.34
CA SER A 12 34.12 37.26 46.68
C SER A 12 33.24 35.99 46.66
N ALA A 13 33.78 35.06 47.37
CA ALA A 13 33.15 34.13 48.30
C ALA A 13 32.42 32.88 47.73
N LEU A 14 33.09 31.76 47.89
CA LEU A 14 32.53 30.41 48.00
C LEU A 14 31.45 30.36 49.07
N LEU A 15 30.29 29.80 48.69
CA LEU A 15 29.38 29.12 49.61
C LEU A 15 29.04 27.77 49.01
N LEU A 16 29.69 26.73 49.54
CA LEU A 16 29.33 25.32 49.36
C LEU A 16 28.01 25.08 50.07
N ILE A 17 26.95 24.91 49.28
CA ILE A 17 25.72 24.27 49.77
C ILE A 17 25.66 22.89 49.11
N ALA A 18 26.01 21.88 49.90
CA ALA A 18 25.72 20.48 49.58
C ALA A 18 24.21 20.28 49.66
N GLY A 19 23.54 20.42 48.52
CA GLY A 19 22.15 20.01 48.31
C GLY A 19 22.15 18.59 47.73
N CYS A 20 21.86 17.59 48.54
CA CYS A 20 21.44 16.28 48.06
C CYS A 20 20.10 16.44 47.30
N GLY A 21 20.17 16.78 46.03
CA GLY A 21 19.07 16.69 45.11
C GLY A 21 18.98 15.25 44.64
N ASN A 22 17.95 14.55 45.09
CA ASN A 22 17.55 13.24 44.62
C ASN A 22 17.04 13.42 43.18
N ASP A 23 17.97 13.34 42.22
CA ASP A 23 17.64 13.36 40.78
C ASP A 23 17.07 11.99 40.42
N SER A 24 15.77 11.84 40.74
CA SER A 24 14.94 10.79 40.17
C SER A 24 14.80 11.06 38.69
N GLY A 25 15.83 10.72 37.92
CA GLY A 25 15.76 10.62 36.48
C GLY A 25 14.57 9.72 36.15
N LYS A 26 13.43 10.33 35.84
CA LYS A 26 12.37 9.64 35.13
C LYS A 26 12.99 9.20 33.82
N ALA A 27 13.41 7.93 33.76
CA ALA A 27 13.62 7.27 32.49
C ALA A 27 12.30 7.44 31.72
N GLU A 28 12.28 8.28 30.69
CA GLU A 28 11.23 8.27 29.69
C GLU A 28 11.24 6.85 29.12
N THR A 29 10.34 6.03 29.59
CA THR A 29 10.02 4.77 28.93
C THR A 29 9.45 5.18 27.59
N LYS A 30 10.27 5.13 26.52
CA LYS A 30 9.77 5.21 25.15
C LYS A 30 8.68 4.14 25.06
N GLU A 31 7.44 4.58 24.97
CA GLU A 31 6.33 3.67 24.69
C GLU A 31 6.72 2.86 23.46
N LYS A 32 6.68 1.55 23.60
CA LYS A 32 7.09 0.65 22.51
C LYS A 32 6.04 0.77 21.40
N ASP A 33 6.46 1.03 20.17
CA ASP A 33 5.57 1.11 19.02
C ASP A 33 4.63 -0.10 18.96
N GLY A 34 3.34 0.16 18.71
CA GLY A 34 2.32 -0.88 18.61
C GLY A 34 2.43 -1.71 17.34
N THR A 35 1.65 -2.78 17.31
CA THR A 35 1.49 -3.63 16.12
C THR A 35 0.47 -3.01 15.18
N VAL A 36 0.83 -2.75 13.93
CA VAL A 36 -0.11 -2.34 12.89
C VAL A 36 -0.55 -3.55 12.09
N THR A 37 -1.84 -3.85 12.07
CA THR A 37 -2.43 -4.87 11.21
C THR A 37 -3.07 -4.19 10.00
N PHE A 38 -2.51 -4.41 8.82
CA PHE A 38 -3.07 -3.95 7.56
C PHE A 38 -4.08 -4.96 7.02
N TYR A 39 -5.26 -4.49 6.70
CA TYR A 39 -6.28 -5.16 5.89
C TYR A 39 -6.21 -4.55 4.51
N ILE A 40 -5.46 -5.21 3.62
CA ILE A 40 -5.23 -4.74 2.26
C ILE A 40 -6.29 -5.36 1.37
N VAL A 41 -7.13 -4.53 0.75
CA VAL A 41 -8.25 -4.96 -0.07
C VAL A 41 -7.98 -4.60 -1.53
N ARG A 42 -8.09 -5.58 -2.45
CA ARG A 42 -8.14 -5.25 -3.86
C ARG A 42 -9.47 -4.58 -4.17
N HIS A 43 -9.44 -3.50 -4.97
CA HIS A 43 -10.67 -2.82 -5.42
C HIS A 43 -11.72 -3.78 -5.97
N GLY A 44 -13.00 -3.39 -5.92
CA GLY A 44 -14.12 -4.14 -6.48
C GLY A 44 -14.04 -4.31 -7.99
N LYS A 45 -14.86 -5.22 -8.55
CA LYS A 45 -14.89 -5.48 -9.99
C LYS A 45 -15.34 -4.23 -10.76
N THR A 46 -14.56 -3.83 -11.77
CA THR A 46 -14.82 -2.66 -12.61
C THR A 46 -15.35 -3.03 -13.99
N MET A 47 -15.77 -2.03 -14.76
CA MET A 47 -16.13 -2.20 -16.16
C MET A 47 -14.98 -2.76 -16.99
N LEU A 48 -13.74 -2.28 -16.78
CA LEU A 48 -12.56 -2.79 -17.50
C LEU A 48 -12.22 -4.24 -17.10
N ASN A 49 -12.46 -4.65 -15.84
CA ASN A 49 -12.33 -6.06 -15.46
C ASN A 49 -13.38 -6.92 -16.16
N THR A 50 -14.60 -6.41 -16.41
CA THR A 50 -15.66 -7.16 -17.10
C THR A 50 -15.37 -7.33 -18.58
N THR A 51 -14.72 -6.35 -19.20
CA THR A 51 -14.34 -6.36 -20.62
C THR A 51 -12.94 -6.91 -20.86
N ASP A 52 -12.31 -7.47 -19.82
CA ASP A 52 -10.97 -8.08 -19.83
C ASP A 52 -9.88 -7.14 -20.40
N ARG A 53 -9.86 -5.89 -19.90
CA ARG A 53 -8.90 -4.88 -20.33
C ARG A 53 -7.90 -4.54 -19.25
N VAL A 54 -6.70 -4.19 -19.70
CA VAL A 54 -5.61 -3.68 -18.88
C VAL A 54 -6.05 -2.41 -18.16
N GLN A 55 -5.92 -2.43 -16.86
CA GLN A 55 -6.33 -1.34 -15.98
C GLN A 55 -5.25 -1.06 -14.95
N GLY A 56 -4.32 -0.22 -15.31
CA GLY A 56 -3.30 0.32 -14.41
C GLY A 56 -3.67 1.71 -13.91
N TRP A 57 -3.10 2.74 -14.54
CA TRP A 57 -3.43 4.14 -14.24
C TRP A 57 -4.69 4.62 -14.95
N SER A 58 -5.12 3.99 -16.05
CA SER A 58 -6.47 4.16 -16.56
C SER A 58 -7.49 3.72 -15.51
N ASP A 59 -8.64 4.39 -15.42
CA ASP A 59 -9.61 4.14 -14.38
C ASP A 59 -11.01 3.89 -14.92
N ALA A 60 -11.78 3.07 -14.22
CA ALA A 60 -13.18 2.81 -14.51
C ALA A 60 -13.95 2.55 -13.20
N VAL A 61 -15.23 2.92 -13.21
CA VAL A 61 -16.14 2.72 -12.09
C VAL A 61 -16.35 1.24 -11.77
N LEU A 62 -16.73 0.93 -10.54
CA LEU A 62 -17.19 -0.41 -10.17
C LEU A 62 -18.47 -0.77 -10.94
N THR A 63 -18.62 -2.05 -11.25
CA THR A 63 -19.90 -2.58 -11.74
C THR A 63 -20.88 -2.72 -10.58
N PRO A 64 -22.22 -2.84 -10.84
CA PRO A 64 -23.18 -3.12 -9.78
C PRO A 64 -22.83 -4.37 -8.96
N ASP A 65 -22.37 -5.45 -9.62
CA ASP A 65 -21.89 -6.65 -8.93
C ASP A 65 -20.60 -6.38 -8.13
N GLY A 66 -19.71 -5.54 -8.65
CA GLY A 66 -18.50 -5.09 -7.94
C GLY A 66 -18.84 -4.32 -6.67
N GLU A 67 -19.81 -3.41 -6.71
CA GLU A 67 -20.29 -2.69 -5.53
C GLU A 67 -20.93 -3.64 -4.51
N LYS A 68 -21.75 -4.60 -4.97
CA LYS A 68 -22.38 -5.61 -4.12
C LYS A 68 -21.34 -6.46 -3.38
N ILE A 69 -20.33 -6.96 -4.08
CA ILE A 69 -19.25 -7.77 -3.50
C ILE A 69 -18.45 -6.95 -2.47
N VAL A 70 -18.13 -5.69 -2.78
CA VAL A 70 -17.41 -4.79 -1.87
C VAL A 70 -18.25 -4.48 -0.63
N THR A 71 -19.56 -4.24 -0.79
CA THR A 71 -20.48 -4.04 0.34
C THR A 71 -20.51 -5.28 1.23
N SER A 72 -20.54 -6.48 0.65
CA SER A 72 -20.44 -7.72 1.43
C SER A 72 -19.10 -7.81 2.17
N ALA A 73 -17.97 -7.48 1.52
CA ALA A 73 -16.67 -7.42 2.21
C ALA A 73 -16.71 -6.44 3.40
N GLY A 74 -17.32 -5.27 3.21
CA GLY A 74 -17.50 -4.27 4.27
C GLY A 74 -18.30 -4.82 5.46
N LYS A 75 -19.43 -5.48 5.20
CA LYS A 75 -20.23 -6.16 6.24
C LYS A 75 -19.45 -7.25 6.96
N GLY A 76 -18.63 -8.02 6.24
CA GLY A 76 -17.74 -9.03 6.84
C GLY A 76 -16.60 -8.42 7.67
N LEU A 77 -16.27 -7.17 7.42
CA LEU A 77 -15.27 -6.38 8.17
C LEU A 77 -15.89 -5.47 9.24
N LYS A 78 -17.21 -5.46 9.44
CA LYS A 78 -17.92 -4.50 10.30
C LYS A 78 -17.36 -4.40 11.73
N ASP A 79 -16.93 -5.53 12.30
CA ASP A 79 -16.41 -5.63 13.66
C ASP A 79 -14.91 -5.23 13.75
N VAL A 80 -14.24 -4.99 12.61
CA VAL A 80 -12.85 -4.52 12.58
C VAL A 80 -12.83 -3.01 12.78
N LYS A 81 -12.29 -2.60 13.93
CA LYS A 81 -12.13 -1.16 14.24
C LYS A 81 -10.89 -0.63 13.52
N PHE A 82 -11.09 0.11 12.43
CA PHE A 82 -10.02 0.77 11.70
C PHE A 82 -9.65 2.09 12.36
N ALA A 83 -8.38 2.22 12.80
CA ALA A 83 -7.82 3.47 13.31
C ALA A 83 -7.52 4.46 12.17
N ALA A 84 -7.17 3.94 11.00
CA ALA A 84 -6.90 4.73 9.80
C ALA A 84 -7.34 3.96 8.54
N ALA A 85 -7.61 4.73 7.46
CA ALA A 85 -7.96 4.19 6.17
C ALA A 85 -7.20 4.91 5.06
N TYR A 86 -6.60 4.13 4.18
CA TYR A 86 -5.83 4.58 3.03
C TYR A 86 -6.34 3.92 1.76
N SER A 87 -6.18 4.58 0.63
CA SER A 87 -6.37 3.96 -0.68
C SER A 87 -5.41 4.56 -1.71
N SER A 88 -5.19 3.82 -2.79
CA SER A 88 -4.79 4.44 -4.04
C SER A 88 -5.75 5.59 -4.37
N ASP A 89 -5.25 6.60 -5.07
CA ASP A 89 -6.04 7.75 -5.53
C ASP A 89 -6.85 7.46 -6.80
N SER A 90 -6.86 6.21 -7.31
CA SER A 90 -7.75 5.79 -8.38
C SER A 90 -9.21 5.75 -7.90
N GLY A 91 -10.15 6.22 -8.71
CA GLY A 91 -11.58 6.28 -8.38
C GLY A 91 -12.16 4.94 -7.93
N ARG A 92 -11.78 3.82 -8.60
CA ARG A 92 -12.20 2.47 -8.20
C ARG A 92 -11.73 2.07 -6.80
N ALA A 93 -10.54 2.50 -6.39
CA ALA A 93 -10.02 2.20 -5.05
C ALA A 93 -10.71 3.07 -3.99
N ILE A 94 -10.91 4.36 -4.29
CA ILE A 94 -11.66 5.29 -3.44
C ILE A 94 -13.10 4.82 -3.25
N GLN A 95 -13.79 4.43 -4.33
CA GLN A 95 -15.16 3.91 -4.29
C GLN A 95 -15.23 2.65 -3.42
N THR A 96 -14.29 1.73 -3.58
CA THR A 96 -14.18 0.51 -2.77
C THR A 96 -13.98 0.83 -1.29
N ALA A 97 -13.03 1.72 -0.97
CA ALA A 97 -12.75 2.10 0.42
C ALA A 97 -13.98 2.73 1.10
N ASN A 98 -14.66 3.63 0.41
CA ASN A 98 -15.87 4.28 0.92
C ASN A 98 -17.01 3.29 1.19
N LEU A 99 -17.22 2.31 0.31
CA LEU A 99 -18.22 1.26 0.51
C LEU A 99 -17.90 0.40 1.74
N ILE A 100 -16.63 0.00 1.92
CA ILE A 100 -16.20 -0.76 3.10
C ILE A 100 -16.39 0.06 4.38
N LEU A 101 -15.92 1.31 4.38
CA LEU A 101 -16.02 2.19 5.55
C LEU A 101 -17.47 2.48 5.93
N LYS A 102 -18.39 2.55 4.97
CA LYS A 102 -19.82 2.76 5.23
C LYS A 102 -20.44 1.65 6.07
N GLU A 103 -19.98 0.42 5.90
CA GLU A 103 -20.46 -0.74 6.66
C GLU A 103 -19.74 -0.92 8.01
N SER A 104 -18.67 -0.14 8.26
CA SER A 104 -17.87 -0.24 9.49
C SER A 104 -18.44 0.63 10.60
N ASP A 105 -18.46 0.12 11.84
CA ASP A 105 -18.86 0.88 13.04
C ASP A 105 -17.98 2.09 13.32
N THR A 106 -16.83 2.20 12.67
CA THR A 106 -15.89 3.33 12.81
C THR A 106 -16.02 4.38 11.70
N SER A 107 -16.98 4.23 10.79
CA SER A 107 -17.19 5.08 9.59
C SER A 107 -17.26 6.59 9.89
N SER A 108 -17.83 6.99 11.02
CA SER A 108 -17.95 8.40 11.42
C SER A 108 -16.65 9.05 11.89
N LYS A 109 -15.64 8.26 12.25
CA LYS A 109 -14.36 8.73 12.83
C LYS A 109 -13.17 8.56 11.90
N THR A 110 -13.19 7.54 11.03
CA THR A 110 -12.07 7.20 10.16
C THR A 110 -12.22 7.88 8.81
N LYS A 111 -11.36 8.86 8.54
CA LYS A 111 -11.32 9.57 7.25
C LYS A 111 -10.40 8.82 6.29
N LEU A 112 -10.87 8.61 5.04
CA LEU A 112 -10.05 8.05 3.98
C LEU A 112 -8.96 9.04 3.57
N GLN A 113 -7.72 8.56 3.48
CA GLN A 113 -6.56 9.26 2.94
C GLN A 113 -6.16 8.59 1.63
N THR A 114 -5.94 9.37 0.57
CA THR A 114 -5.49 8.85 -0.71
C THR A 114 -3.98 9.03 -0.87
N ASP A 115 -3.32 8.03 -1.48
CA ASP A 115 -1.89 8.07 -1.71
C ASP A 115 -1.57 7.41 -3.05
N SER A 116 -1.01 8.19 -3.98
CA SER A 116 -0.66 7.73 -5.33
C SER A 116 0.41 6.63 -5.33
N ARG A 117 1.18 6.47 -4.25
CA ARG A 117 2.15 5.38 -4.12
C ARG A 117 1.50 4.00 -4.10
N PHE A 118 0.20 3.91 -3.81
CA PHE A 118 -0.58 2.66 -3.82
C PHE A 118 -1.34 2.40 -5.12
N ARG A 119 -1.13 3.20 -6.18
CA ARG A 119 -1.65 2.93 -7.53
C ARG A 119 -1.24 1.56 -8.04
N GLU A 120 -2.02 1.03 -8.99
CA GLU A 120 -1.60 -0.12 -9.79
C GLU A 120 -0.36 0.24 -10.63
N PHE A 121 0.24 -0.74 -11.27
CA PHE A 121 1.30 -0.53 -12.23
C PHE A 121 0.83 0.41 -13.33
N ASN A 122 1.70 1.30 -13.79
CA ASN A 122 1.48 2.02 -15.03
C ASN A 122 1.91 1.12 -16.19
N PHE A 123 0.96 0.77 -17.04
CA PHE A 123 1.22 -0.08 -18.20
C PHE A 123 1.54 0.68 -19.49
N GLY A 124 1.68 2.01 -19.39
CA GLY A 124 2.05 2.85 -20.54
C GLY A 124 1.06 2.70 -21.70
N SER A 125 1.57 2.41 -22.90
CA SER A 125 0.77 2.25 -24.11
C SER A 125 -0.15 1.02 -24.13
N TYR A 126 -0.05 0.14 -23.14
CA TYR A 126 -0.97 -0.98 -22.98
C TYR A 126 -2.22 -0.64 -22.17
N GLU A 127 -2.31 0.57 -21.59
CA GLU A 127 -3.49 0.99 -20.84
C GLU A 127 -4.76 0.92 -21.72
N GLY A 128 -5.75 0.13 -21.28
CA GLY A 128 -6.98 -0.10 -22.01
C GLY A 128 -6.95 -1.18 -23.09
N ASP A 129 -5.78 -1.74 -23.42
CA ASP A 129 -5.66 -2.89 -24.31
C ASP A 129 -6.32 -4.14 -23.68
N LEU A 130 -6.50 -5.22 -24.46
CA LEU A 130 -6.91 -6.49 -23.90
C LEU A 130 -5.80 -7.09 -23.03
N ASN A 131 -6.15 -7.67 -21.88
CA ASN A 131 -5.20 -8.36 -21.01
C ASN A 131 -4.47 -9.49 -21.75
N GLU A 132 -5.19 -10.20 -22.63
CA GLU A 132 -4.60 -11.23 -23.47
C GLU A 132 -3.51 -10.68 -24.41
N THR A 133 -3.73 -9.52 -25.02
CA THR A 133 -2.74 -8.87 -25.89
C THR A 133 -1.46 -8.54 -25.13
N MET A 134 -1.59 -7.82 -24.02
CA MET A 134 -0.44 -7.47 -23.18
C MET A 134 0.26 -8.75 -22.63
N GLY A 135 -0.53 -9.68 -22.13
CA GLY A 135 0.00 -10.93 -21.56
C GLY A 135 0.77 -11.76 -22.58
N ASN A 136 0.24 -11.92 -23.81
CA ASN A 136 0.91 -12.65 -24.88
C ASN A 136 2.20 -11.94 -25.33
N ASP A 137 2.20 -10.62 -25.44
CA ASP A 137 3.39 -9.85 -25.79
C ASP A 137 4.49 -10.02 -24.73
N VAL A 138 4.14 -9.94 -23.45
CA VAL A 138 5.07 -10.19 -22.35
C VAL A 138 5.60 -11.63 -22.38
N ALA A 139 4.73 -12.64 -22.47
CA ALA A 139 5.11 -14.05 -22.53
C ALA A 139 6.06 -14.32 -23.69
N LYS A 140 5.75 -13.83 -24.88
CA LYS A 140 6.60 -13.93 -26.05
C LYS A 140 7.96 -13.27 -25.86
N SER A 141 8.01 -12.13 -25.17
CA SER A 141 9.30 -11.47 -24.87
C SER A 141 10.19 -12.28 -23.94
N HIS A 142 9.60 -13.15 -23.13
CA HIS A 142 10.29 -14.10 -22.25
C HIS A 142 10.51 -15.49 -22.89
N GLY A 143 10.18 -15.67 -24.19
CA GLY A 143 10.34 -16.94 -24.88
C GLY A 143 9.40 -18.06 -24.42
N THR A 144 8.23 -17.69 -23.87
CA THR A 144 7.23 -18.63 -23.34
C THR A 144 5.83 -18.31 -23.86
N THR A 145 4.81 -18.97 -23.34
CA THR A 145 3.41 -18.71 -23.64
C THR A 145 2.69 -18.17 -22.41
N LEU A 146 1.63 -17.41 -22.61
CA LEU A 146 0.81 -16.86 -21.52
C LEU A 146 0.28 -17.97 -20.61
N GLU A 147 -0.17 -19.09 -21.18
CA GLU A 147 -0.66 -20.26 -20.44
C GLU A 147 0.42 -20.82 -19.49
N LYS A 148 1.65 -20.98 -19.98
CA LYS A 148 2.78 -21.44 -19.14
C LYS A 148 3.12 -20.45 -18.04
N MET A 149 3.12 -19.15 -18.33
CA MET A 149 3.34 -18.13 -17.32
C MET A 149 2.32 -18.23 -16.18
N TYR A 150 1.04 -18.41 -16.51
CA TYR A 150 0.00 -18.59 -15.48
C TYR A 150 0.17 -19.90 -14.71
N ALA A 151 0.49 -21.00 -15.37
CA ALA A 151 0.69 -22.29 -14.71
C ALA A 151 1.88 -22.29 -13.73
N GLU A 152 2.93 -21.53 -14.03
CA GLU A 152 4.11 -21.39 -13.17
C GLU A 152 3.98 -20.33 -12.07
N GLY A 153 2.83 -19.61 -12.05
CA GLY A 153 2.58 -18.46 -11.20
C GLY A 153 3.22 -17.18 -11.74
N VAL A 154 2.45 -16.11 -11.72
CA VAL A 154 2.85 -14.82 -12.30
C VAL A 154 3.77 -14.05 -11.36
N SER A 155 4.94 -13.69 -11.85
CA SER A 155 5.86 -12.79 -11.17
C SER A 155 5.46 -11.33 -11.45
N PRO A 156 5.14 -10.51 -10.41
CA PRO A 156 4.89 -9.09 -10.61
C PRO A 156 6.05 -8.37 -11.31
N LYS A 157 7.28 -8.81 -11.02
CA LYS A 157 8.50 -8.28 -11.63
C LYS A 157 8.54 -8.55 -13.14
N ASP A 158 8.26 -9.78 -13.55
CA ASP A 158 8.36 -10.16 -14.98
C ASP A 158 7.29 -9.41 -15.81
N ILE A 159 6.11 -9.20 -15.25
CA ILE A 159 5.07 -8.37 -15.88
C ILE A 159 5.54 -6.92 -16.01
N ALA A 160 5.98 -6.28 -14.93
CA ALA A 160 6.35 -4.87 -14.94
C ALA A 160 7.53 -4.62 -15.89
N ASP A 161 8.61 -5.36 -15.76
CA ASP A 161 9.83 -5.18 -16.58
C ASP A 161 9.58 -5.55 -18.05
N GLY A 162 8.79 -6.60 -18.30
CA GLY A 162 8.38 -7.00 -19.64
C GLY A 162 7.55 -5.90 -20.32
N VAL A 163 6.54 -5.38 -19.65
CA VAL A 163 5.72 -4.28 -20.19
C VAL A 163 6.54 -3.02 -20.40
N ALA A 164 7.38 -2.61 -19.44
CA ALA A 164 8.21 -1.43 -19.57
C ALA A 164 9.21 -1.54 -20.75
N ALA A 165 9.77 -2.72 -21.00
CA ALA A 165 10.66 -2.96 -22.14
C ALA A 165 9.92 -2.91 -23.49
N LEU A 166 8.69 -3.43 -23.54
CA LEU A 166 7.85 -3.43 -24.73
C LEU A 166 7.27 -2.03 -25.02
N ASP A 167 6.83 -1.32 -24.00
CA ASP A 167 6.28 0.04 -24.11
C ASP A 167 7.27 1.00 -24.78
N LYS A 168 8.54 0.93 -24.42
CA LYS A 168 9.63 1.73 -25.07
C LYS A 168 9.74 1.50 -26.56
N LYS A 169 9.24 0.38 -27.09
CA LYS A 169 9.26 0.03 -28.53
C LYS A 169 7.94 0.40 -29.22
N ARG A 170 6.83 0.50 -28.47
CA ARG A 170 5.49 0.76 -29.02
C ARG A 170 5.23 2.23 -29.29
N VAL A 171 5.76 3.12 -28.45
CA VAL A 171 5.49 4.57 -28.53
C VAL A 171 6.74 5.39 -28.74
N LYS A 172 6.60 6.52 -29.40
CA LYS A 172 7.66 7.51 -29.49
C LYS A 172 7.81 8.24 -28.16
N LYS A 173 9.06 8.62 -27.86
CA LYS A 173 9.37 9.35 -26.63
C LYS A 173 8.52 10.61 -26.52
N GLY A 174 7.81 10.74 -25.40
CA GLY A 174 6.98 11.92 -25.07
C GLY A 174 5.54 11.86 -25.56
N GLU A 175 5.10 10.79 -26.24
CA GLU A 175 3.69 10.63 -26.66
C GLU A 175 2.78 10.07 -25.56
N ASN A 176 3.34 9.44 -24.54
CA ASN A 176 2.59 8.79 -23.48
C ASN A 176 3.36 8.83 -22.15
N TRP A 177 2.68 8.60 -21.04
CA TRP A 177 3.29 8.23 -19.78
C TRP A 177 3.96 6.87 -19.92
N PRO A 178 5.28 6.77 -19.75
CA PRO A 178 5.95 5.49 -19.91
C PRO A 178 5.49 4.49 -18.84
N ALA A 179 5.42 3.22 -19.22
CA ALA A 179 5.19 2.16 -18.26
C ALA A 179 6.27 2.14 -17.16
N GLU A 180 5.86 1.85 -15.93
CA GLU A 180 6.79 1.72 -14.82
C GLU A 180 7.56 0.39 -14.90
N ASP A 181 8.87 0.42 -14.63
CA ASP A 181 9.62 -0.78 -14.32
C ASP A 181 9.38 -1.24 -12.87
N TYR A 182 9.75 -2.48 -12.58
CA TYR A 182 9.49 -3.06 -11.27
C TYR A 182 10.20 -2.34 -10.13
N ALA A 183 11.41 -1.84 -10.36
CA ALA A 183 12.16 -1.12 -9.33
C ALA A 183 11.45 0.17 -8.91
N THR A 184 10.90 0.91 -9.86
CA THR A 184 10.10 2.12 -9.61
C THR A 184 8.84 1.79 -8.81
N ILE A 185 8.10 0.75 -9.22
CA ILE A 185 6.89 0.29 -8.53
C ILE A 185 7.21 -0.13 -7.09
N GLN A 186 8.23 -0.96 -6.92
CA GLN A 186 8.62 -1.47 -5.62
C GLN A 186 9.06 -0.33 -4.68
N ALA A 187 9.81 0.65 -5.20
CA ALA A 187 10.26 1.80 -4.41
C ALA A 187 9.09 2.60 -3.84
N ARG A 188 8.10 2.98 -4.69
CA ARG A 188 6.94 3.77 -4.22
C ARG A 188 6.05 3.00 -3.26
N LEU A 189 5.79 1.72 -3.52
CA LEU A 189 4.98 0.88 -2.64
C LEU A 189 5.64 0.69 -1.27
N LYS A 190 6.95 0.41 -1.27
CA LYS A 190 7.75 0.25 -0.04
C LYS A 190 7.81 1.54 0.77
N GLU A 191 7.98 2.68 0.12
CA GLU A 191 7.96 3.97 0.78
C GLU A 191 6.60 4.21 1.45
N GLY A 192 5.49 4.08 0.68
CA GLY A 192 4.14 4.31 1.17
C GLY A 192 3.78 3.42 2.37
N ILE A 193 4.00 2.10 2.25
CA ILE A 193 3.63 1.18 3.34
C ILE A 193 4.48 1.39 4.60
N ASN A 194 5.78 1.71 4.45
CA ASN A 194 6.64 1.99 5.61
C ASN A 194 6.25 3.29 6.32
N GLU A 195 5.89 4.33 5.57
CA GLU A 195 5.45 5.60 6.15
C GLU A 195 4.16 5.41 6.95
N VAL A 196 3.14 4.76 6.35
CA VAL A 196 1.90 4.45 7.05
C VAL A 196 2.15 3.59 8.29
N ALA A 197 2.94 2.51 8.15
CA ALA A 197 3.24 1.63 9.27
C ALA A 197 3.92 2.36 10.44
N LYS A 198 4.94 3.18 10.16
CA LYS A 198 5.64 3.97 11.19
C LYS A 198 4.77 5.04 11.82
N LYS A 199 3.86 5.65 11.05
CA LYS A 199 2.93 6.65 11.56
C LYS A 199 1.92 6.02 12.50
N GLU A 200 1.28 4.95 12.07
CA GLU A 200 0.18 4.36 12.81
C GLU A 200 0.65 3.53 14.01
N SER A 201 1.86 2.94 13.98
CA SER A 201 2.43 2.19 15.12
C SER A 201 2.60 3.04 16.39
N LYS A 202 2.76 4.35 16.24
CA LYS A 202 2.89 5.29 17.37
C LYS A 202 1.61 5.41 18.21
N ASN A 203 0.48 4.99 17.67
CA ASN A 203 -0.83 5.05 18.32
C ASN A 203 -1.18 3.76 19.08
N GLY A 204 -0.22 2.87 19.30
CA GLY A 204 -0.43 1.55 19.89
C GLY A 204 -0.88 0.51 18.86
N ASP A 205 -1.37 -0.64 19.33
CA ASP A 205 -1.89 -1.70 18.45
C ASP A 205 -3.14 -1.22 17.69
N CYS A 206 -3.12 -1.32 16.37
CA CYS A 206 -4.20 -0.80 15.54
C CYS A 206 -4.41 -1.58 14.24
N ASN A 207 -5.61 -1.43 13.65
CA ASN A 207 -5.92 -1.92 12.31
C ASN A 207 -5.99 -0.76 11.32
N VAL A 208 -5.45 -0.98 10.14
CA VAL A 208 -5.44 -0.04 9.02
C VAL A 208 -6.10 -0.68 7.81
N LEU A 209 -7.11 -0.01 7.25
CA LEU A 209 -7.63 -0.36 5.93
C LEU A 209 -6.71 0.22 4.86
N LEU A 210 -6.32 -0.58 3.87
CA LEU A 210 -5.61 -0.12 2.69
C LEU A 210 -6.27 -0.70 1.44
N VAL A 211 -6.80 0.14 0.55
CA VAL A 211 -7.36 -0.32 -0.73
C VAL A 211 -6.37 -0.06 -1.85
N SER A 212 -6.02 -1.13 -2.57
CA SER A 212 -5.05 -1.11 -3.66
C SER A 212 -5.47 -2.08 -4.80
N HIS A 213 -4.54 -2.60 -5.55
CA HIS A 213 -4.76 -3.29 -6.82
C HIS A 213 -4.05 -4.64 -6.85
N GLY A 214 -4.39 -5.47 -7.84
CA GLY A 214 -3.95 -6.86 -7.88
C GLY A 214 -2.43 -7.04 -7.93
N LEU A 215 -1.78 -6.44 -8.91
CA LEU A 215 -0.33 -6.58 -9.08
C LEU A 215 0.44 -5.79 -8.01
N SER A 216 -0.07 -4.62 -7.61
CA SER A 216 0.53 -3.83 -6.52
C SER A 216 0.51 -4.55 -5.19
N ILE A 217 -0.56 -5.27 -4.86
CA ILE A 217 -0.59 -6.15 -3.68
C ILE A 217 0.46 -7.26 -3.81
N GLY A 218 0.57 -7.89 -4.99
CA GLY A 218 1.61 -8.88 -5.27
C GLY A 218 3.03 -8.33 -5.07
N ALA A 219 3.29 -7.12 -5.57
CA ALA A 219 4.59 -6.46 -5.41
C ALA A 219 4.88 -6.07 -3.94
N LEU A 220 3.86 -5.69 -3.16
CA LEU A 220 4.00 -5.49 -1.72
C LEU A 220 4.37 -6.80 -1.00
N LEU A 221 3.73 -7.91 -1.37
CA LEU A 221 4.05 -9.22 -0.81
C LEU A 221 5.47 -9.67 -1.18
N ASP A 222 5.91 -9.38 -2.41
CA ASP A 222 7.29 -9.66 -2.85
C ASP A 222 8.33 -8.82 -2.08
N THR A 223 7.98 -7.61 -1.65
CA THR A 223 8.86 -6.80 -0.77
C THR A 223 9.08 -7.45 0.60
N ILE A 224 8.07 -8.17 1.09
CA ILE A 224 8.11 -8.83 2.40
C ILE A 224 8.73 -10.23 2.28
N LYS A 225 8.40 -10.94 1.21
CA LYS A 225 8.89 -12.30 0.88
C LYS A 225 9.43 -12.29 -0.54
N PRO A 226 10.73 -12.00 -0.74
CA PRO A 226 11.35 -11.96 -2.06
C PRO A 226 11.11 -13.24 -2.87
N GLY A 227 10.77 -13.08 -4.15
CA GLY A 227 10.39 -14.17 -5.04
C GLY A 227 8.92 -14.60 -4.91
N TYR A 228 8.07 -13.77 -4.26
CA TYR A 228 6.64 -14.04 -4.19
C TYR A 228 6.01 -14.05 -5.59
N LYS A 229 5.29 -15.12 -5.89
CA LYS A 229 4.50 -15.25 -7.11
C LYS A 229 3.01 -15.16 -6.77
N LEU A 230 2.27 -14.47 -7.62
CA LEU A 230 0.80 -14.46 -7.53
C LEU A 230 0.25 -15.86 -7.84
N PRO A 231 -0.85 -16.25 -7.21
CA PRO A 231 -1.56 -17.46 -7.62
C PRO A 231 -2.06 -17.31 -9.06
N PRO A 232 -2.32 -18.41 -9.79
CA PRO A 232 -2.77 -18.37 -11.18
C PRO A 232 -4.02 -17.51 -11.42
N GLU A 233 -4.94 -17.51 -10.45
CA GLU A 233 -6.16 -16.68 -10.49
C GLU A 233 -5.91 -15.21 -10.09
N GLY A 234 -4.68 -14.85 -9.72
CA GLY A 234 -4.32 -13.53 -9.20
C GLY A 234 -4.96 -13.22 -7.85
N ILE A 235 -4.89 -11.97 -7.43
CA ILE A 235 -5.61 -11.45 -6.25
C ILE A 235 -7.05 -11.14 -6.69
N LYS A 236 -8.05 -11.73 -6.05
CA LYS A 236 -9.48 -11.56 -6.40
C LYS A 236 -9.99 -10.17 -6.00
N ASN A 237 -10.95 -9.63 -6.77
CA ASN A 237 -11.60 -8.37 -6.40
C ASN A 237 -12.28 -8.48 -5.03
N ALA A 238 -12.16 -7.45 -4.20
CA ALA A 238 -12.65 -7.37 -2.83
C ALA A 238 -12.08 -8.42 -1.85
N SER A 239 -11.08 -9.22 -2.27
CA SER A 239 -10.37 -10.10 -1.34
C SER A 239 -9.53 -9.28 -0.36
N VAL A 240 -9.29 -9.85 0.82
CA VAL A 240 -8.50 -9.25 1.89
C VAL A 240 -7.16 -9.97 2.00
N THR A 241 -6.09 -9.20 1.98
CA THR A 241 -4.73 -9.67 2.32
C THR A 241 -4.33 -9.02 3.63
N LYS A 242 -3.92 -9.80 4.63
CA LYS A 242 -3.49 -9.29 5.93
C LYS A 242 -1.98 -9.37 6.08
N ILE A 243 -1.38 -8.26 6.46
CA ILE A 243 0.01 -8.18 6.89
C ILE A 243 0.09 -7.46 8.24
N THR A 244 1.07 -7.80 9.06
CA THR A 244 1.36 -7.07 10.29
C THR A 244 2.72 -6.41 10.22
N TYR A 245 2.81 -5.22 10.82
CA TYR A 245 4.07 -4.51 11.04
C TYR A 245 4.32 -4.39 12.54
N LYS A 246 5.50 -4.81 12.98
CA LYS A 246 5.96 -4.68 14.36
C LYS A 246 7.48 -4.59 14.41
N ASP A 247 8.02 -3.70 15.23
CA ASP A 247 9.46 -3.54 15.47
C ASP A 247 10.26 -3.44 14.13
N GLY A 248 9.73 -2.69 13.14
CA GLY A 248 10.37 -2.49 11.84
C GLY A 248 10.21 -3.65 10.83
N LYS A 249 9.44 -4.69 11.15
CA LYS A 249 9.29 -5.88 10.31
C LYS A 249 7.85 -6.11 9.88
N PHE A 250 7.67 -6.43 8.61
CA PHE A 250 6.40 -6.92 8.08
C PHE A 250 6.32 -8.44 8.12
N THR A 251 5.13 -8.96 8.35
CA THR A 251 4.82 -10.40 8.31
C THR A 251 3.51 -10.61 7.57
N ILE A 252 3.50 -11.50 6.57
CA ILE A 252 2.28 -11.90 5.85
C ILE A 252 1.48 -12.84 6.75
N LYS A 253 0.19 -12.58 6.91
CA LYS A 253 -0.74 -13.39 7.71
C LYS A 253 -1.68 -14.21 6.83
N ASP A 254 -2.42 -13.53 5.96
CA ASP A 254 -3.36 -14.14 5.03
C ASP A 254 -3.26 -13.44 3.68
N VAL A 255 -3.51 -14.18 2.60
CA VAL A 255 -3.50 -13.63 1.24
C VAL A 255 -4.75 -14.07 0.50
N ASN A 256 -5.36 -13.12 -0.23
CA ASN A 256 -6.48 -13.39 -1.12
C ASN A 256 -7.71 -14.01 -0.41
N ASP A 257 -7.96 -13.63 0.85
CA ASP A 257 -9.04 -14.17 1.68
C ASP A 257 -10.40 -13.60 1.24
N MET A 258 -11.28 -14.48 0.80
CA MET A 258 -12.66 -14.15 0.40
C MET A 258 -13.69 -14.37 1.52
N SER A 259 -13.29 -14.89 2.66
CA SER A 259 -14.22 -15.20 3.76
C SER A 259 -14.97 -13.96 4.28
N TYR A 260 -14.38 -12.78 4.18
CA TYR A 260 -15.05 -11.51 4.52
C TYR A 260 -16.22 -11.23 3.57
N VAL A 261 -16.05 -11.48 2.27
CA VAL A 261 -17.15 -11.36 1.28
C VAL A 261 -18.23 -12.38 1.56
N GLU A 262 -17.84 -13.64 1.78
CA GLU A 262 -18.76 -14.75 2.01
C GLU A 262 -19.58 -14.58 3.29
N ASN A 263 -18.95 -14.13 4.37
CA ASN A 263 -19.60 -13.87 5.65
C ASN A 263 -20.54 -12.65 5.61
N GLY A 264 -20.18 -11.61 4.88
CA GLY A 264 -21.01 -10.42 4.74
C GLY A 264 -22.14 -10.55 3.70
N ALA A 265 -22.15 -11.62 2.93
CA ALA A 265 -23.21 -11.94 1.97
C ALA A 265 -24.38 -12.72 2.60
N LYS A 266 -24.18 -13.28 3.80
CA LYS A 266 -25.20 -13.97 4.61
C LYS A 266 -26.11 -12.96 5.31
#